data_301650da195f40d7d7810010a81f3efa
#
_entry.id   301650da195f40d7d7810010a81f3efa
#
_cell.length_a   1.000
_cell.length_b   1.000
_cell.length_c   1.000
_cell.angle_alpha   90.00
_cell.angle_beta   90.00
_cell.angle_gamma   90.00
#
_symmetry.space_group_name_H-M   'P 1'
#
loop_
_entity.id
_entity.type
_entity.pdbx_description
1 polymer ?
#
loop_
_entity_poly.entity_id
_entity_poly.type
_entity_poly.pdbx_seq_one_letter_code
_entity_poly.pdbx_strand_id
1 'polypeptide(L)'
;PSLLLLGETPRLVDEWQDAPVLWDAVRTMVDKRQSVGQFILTGSNAVKKEKIKHSGTGRISRMKMLPMSLYESKESNGKISLSELFNNPNLDIDGITSDMTIEDLIFSACRGGWPASVNIKSRKAQLLIAQNYVDTVCKDDISRVDNIKRDELLTRQILKSYSRNISTLAKISSILEDVVASGEVGCTRPTFDDYVNVLTRLFVIDDIPAWCPAIRSKTAIRSGFKRSFVDPSIAVATLGLSPDALLTQLKTFGFIFEQMCIRDLRA
;
A
#
# COMPACT_ATOMS: atom_id res chain seq x y z
N PRO A 1 -15.15 -24.69 -13.48
CA PRO A 1 -14.63 -24.00 -12.28
C PRO A 1 -14.88 -24.81 -11.01
N SER A 2 -16.10 -25.40 -10.81
CA SER A 2 -16.44 -26.14 -9.58
C SER A 2 -15.57 -27.35 -9.29
N LEU A 3 -15.06 -28.02 -10.29
CA LEU A 3 -14.13 -29.17 -10.11
C LEU A 3 -12.81 -28.76 -9.46
N LEU A 4 -12.30 -27.55 -9.73
CA LEU A 4 -11.07 -27.02 -9.12
C LEU A 4 -11.22 -26.74 -7.62
N LEU A 5 -12.46 -26.65 -7.13
CA LEU A 5 -12.80 -26.36 -5.73
C LEU A 5 -13.13 -27.63 -4.92
N LEU A 6 -13.05 -28.82 -5.54
CA LEU A 6 -13.25 -30.09 -4.85
C LEU A 6 -11.97 -30.51 -4.10
N GLY A 7 -12.14 -31.31 -3.05
CA GLY A 7 -11.05 -31.84 -2.22
C GLY A 7 -10.93 -31.15 -0.86
N GLU A 8 -9.74 -31.25 -0.27
CA GLU A 8 -9.44 -30.77 1.08
C GLU A 8 -9.48 -29.25 1.19
N THR A 9 -9.78 -28.77 2.41
CA THR A 9 -9.83 -27.35 2.78
C THR A 9 -9.03 -27.12 4.06
N PRO A 10 -8.44 -25.91 4.27
CA PRO A 10 -8.55 -24.72 3.41
C PRO A 10 -7.80 -24.88 2.08
N ARG A 11 -8.35 -24.31 1.01
CA ARG A 11 -7.74 -24.34 -0.33
C ARG A 11 -7.34 -22.94 -0.74
N LEU A 12 -6.06 -22.80 -1.15
CA LEU A 12 -5.51 -21.58 -1.72
C LEU A 12 -5.81 -21.53 -3.22
N VAL A 13 -6.28 -20.39 -3.68
CA VAL A 13 -6.42 -20.02 -5.10
C VAL A 13 -5.63 -18.73 -5.29
N ASP A 14 -4.46 -18.88 -5.90
CA ASP A 14 -3.55 -17.76 -6.14
C ASP A 14 -3.92 -17.05 -7.45
N GLU A 15 -3.70 -15.71 -7.51
CA GLU A 15 -4.01 -14.84 -8.65
C GLU A 15 -5.44 -15.05 -9.20
N TRP A 16 -6.43 -15.14 -8.30
CA TRP A 16 -7.82 -15.43 -8.68
C TRP A 16 -8.39 -14.42 -9.69
N GLN A 17 -7.85 -13.21 -9.77
CA GLN A 17 -8.28 -12.19 -10.72
C GLN A 17 -8.04 -12.57 -12.19
N ASP A 18 -7.17 -13.53 -12.48
CA ASP A 18 -6.95 -14.07 -13.82
C ASP A 18 -8.09 -15.00 -14.26
N ALA A 19 -8.82 -15.54 -13.28
CA ALA A 19 -10.01 -16.34 -13.51
C ALA A 19 -11.18 -15.89 -12.65
N PRO A 20 -11.78 -14.69 -12.89
CA PRO A 20 -12.80 -14.09 -12.04
C PRO A 20 -14.05 -14.96 -11.81
N VAL A 21 -14.30 -15.91 -12.71
CA VAL A 21 -15.37 -16.92 -12.56
C VAL A 21 -15.23 -17.79 -11.30
N LEU A 22 -14.00 -17.90 -10.75
CA LEU A 22 -13.74 -18.64 -9.51
C LEU A 22 -14.36 -17.94 -8.29
N TRP A 23 -14.52 -16.64 -8.31
CA TRP A 23 -15.18 -15.89 -7.24
C TRP A 23 -16.63 -16.38 -7.00
N ASP A 24 -17.42 -16.45 -8.08
CA ASP A 24 -18.80 -16.92 -8.00
C ASP A 24 -18.87 -18.43 -7.68
N ALA A 25 -17.93 -19.22 -8.18
CA ALA A 25 -17.84 -20.63 -7.87
C ALA A 25 -17.50 -20.89 -6.40
N VAL A 26 -16.54 -20.15 -5.82
CA VAL A 26 -16.20 -20.20 -4.39
C VAL A 26 -17.42 -19.82 -3.54
N ARG A 27 -18.09 -18.72 -3.84
CA ARG A 27 -19.30 -18.30 -3.14
C ARG A 27 -20.35 -19.44 -3.14
N THR A 28 -20.62 -20.02 -4.30
CA THR A 28 -21.59 -21.12 -4.43
C THR A 28 -21.16 -22.35 -3.62
N MET A 29 -19.85 -22.64 -3.57
CA MET A 29 -19.33 -23.78 -2.83
C MET A 29 -19.44 -23.55 -1.31
N VAL A 30 -19.15 -22.34 -0.83
CA VAL A 30 -19.33 -21.94 0.57
C VAL A 30 -20.80 -22.06 0.98
N ASP A 31 -21.74 -21.57 0.13
CA ASP A 31 -23.19 -21.71 0.38
C ASP A 31 -23.63 -23.18 0.48
N LYS A 32 -23.06 -24.07 -0.35
CA LYS A 32 -23.39 -25.52 -0.33
C LYS A 32 -22.82 -26.22 0.90
N ARG A 33 -21.60 -25.90 1.30
CA ARG A 33 -20.91 -26.58 2.40
C ARG A 33 -21.27 -26.03 3.77
N GLN A 34 -21.77 -24.78 3.83
CA GLN A 34 -22.16 -24.07 5.06
C GLN A 34 -21.07 -24.07 6.17
N SER A 35 -19.82 -23.99 5.76
CA SER A 35 -18.65 -24.02 6.63
C SER A 35 -17.75 -22.82 6.31
N VAL A 36 -17.06 -22.27 7.31
CA VAL A 36 -16.17 -21.11 7.19
C VAL A 36 -14.71 -21.54 6.95
N GLY A 37 -13.87 -20.61 6.48
CA GLY A 37 -12.43 -20.85 6.34
C GLY A 37 -12.02 -21.84 5.26
N GLN A 38 -12.87 -22.10 4.27
CA GLN A 38 -12.63 -23.15 3.27
C GLN A 38 -11.71 -22.74 2.14
N PHE A 39 -11.67 -21.45 1.78
CA PHE A 39 -10.93 -20.94 0.64
C PHE A 39 -10.16 -19.68 1.03
N ILE A 40 -8.95 -19.56 0.50
CA ILE A 40 -8.13 -18.36 0.55
C ILE A 40 -7.90 -17.95 -0.91
N LEU A 41 -8.37 -16.76 -1.29
CA LEU A 41 -8.16 -16.20 -2.62
C LEU A 41 -7.13 -15.08 -2.51
N THR A 42 -6.00 -15.22 -3.18
CA THR A 42 -4.97 -14.18 -3.24
C THR A 42 -4.96 -13.50 -4.60
N GLY A 43 -4.55 -12.24 -4.64
CA GLY A 43 -4.44 -11.49 -5.88
C GLY A 43 -3.71 -10.16 -5.70
N SER A 44 -2.97 -9.79 -6.72
CA SER A 44 -2.11 -8.60 -6.74
C SER A 44 -2.84 -7.30 -7.06
N ASN A 45 -4.11 -7.35 -7.44
CA ASN A 45 -4.90 -6.15 -7.74
C ASN A 45 -6.39 -6.32 -7.43
N ALA A 46 -7.09 -5.19 -7.29
CA ALA A 46 -8.54 -5.17 -7.12
C ALA A 46 -9.25 -5.30 -8.47
N VAL A 47 -9.93 -6.41 -8.70
CA VAL A 47 -10.71 -6.67 -9.93
C VAL A 47 -11.86 -5.68 -10.07
N LYS A 48 -12.12 -5.22 -11.30
CA LYS A 48 -13.30 -4.39 -11.59
C LYS A 48 -14.59 -5.14 -11.24
N LYS A 49 -15.52 -4.43 -10.60
CA LYS A 49 -16.80 -5.01 -10.14
C LYS A 49 -17.63 -5.64 -11.29
N GLU A 50 -17.48 -5.13 -12.50
CA GLU A 50 -18.17 -5.64 -13.69
C GLU A 50 -17.78 -7.07 -14.07
N LYS A 51 -16.58 -7.52 -13.65
CA LYS A 51 -16.10 -8.89 -13.90
C LYS A 51 -16.61 -9.90 -12.86
N ILE A 52 -17.31 -9.45 -11.82
CA ILE A 52 -17.83 -10.27 -10.72
C ILE A 52 -19.35 -10.10 -10.69
N LYS A 53 -20.10 -11.19 -10.84
CA LYS A 53 -21.58 -11.15 -10.84
C LYS A 53 -22.17 -10.83 -9.46
N HIS A 54 -21.46 -11.25 -8.38
CA HIS A 54 -21.93 -11.10 -7.01
C HIS A 54 -20.83 -10.56 -6.09
N SER A 55 -21.20 -9.71 -5.15
CA SER A 55 -20.24 -9.06 -4.24
C SER A 55 -19.55 -9.99 -3.25
N GLY A 56 -20.09 -11.20 -3.02
CA GLY A 56 -19.61 -12.12 -1.98
C GLY A 56 -19.96 -11.69 -0.55
N THR A 57 -20.81 -10.67 -0.37
CA THR A 57 -21.20 -10.15 0.94
C THR A 57 -21.72 -11.26 1.87
N GLY A 58 -21.21 -11.33 3.09
CA GLY A 58 -21.55 -12.33 4.09
C GLY A 58 -20.92 -13.72 3.87
N ARG A 59 -20.13 -13.94 2.79
CA ARG A 59 -19.43 -15.20 2.47
C ARG A 59 -17.93 -15.04 2.33
N ILE A 60 -17.48 -13.89 1.84
CA ILE A 60 -16.08 -13.61 1.56
C ILE A 60 -15.68 -12.34 2.30
N SER A 61 -14.73 -12.46 3.22
CA SER A 61 -14.07 -11.34 3.86
C SER A 61 -12.84 -10.93 3.04
N ARG A 62 -12.58 -9.64 2.98
CA ARG A 62 -11.40 -9.11 2.29
C ARG A 62 -10.39 -8.62 3.33
N MET A 63 -9.15 -9.03 3.17
CA MET A 63 -8.02 -8.57 3.95
C MET A 63 -6.96 -8.02 3.00
N LYS A 64 -6.42 -6.86 3.32
CA LYS A 64 -5.32 -6.27 2.59
C LYS A 64 -4.02 -6.72 3.26
N MET A 65 -3.14 -7.36 2.49
CA MET A 65 -1.78 -7.66 2.94
C MET A 65 -0.92 -6.42 2.69
N LEU A 66 -0.31 -5.90 3.72
CA LEU A 66 0.58 -4.74 3.67
C LEU A 66 2.05 -5.19 3.55
N PRO A 67 2.97 -4.30 3.13
CA PRO A 67 4.39 -4.52 3.30
C PRO A 67 4.73 -4.75 4.78
N MET A 68 5.81 -5.50 5.03
CA MET A 68 6.24 -5.87 6.39
C MET A 68 6.53 -4.63 7.24
N SER A 69 6.06 -4.65 8.48
CA SER A 69 6.46 -3.71 9.52
C SER A 69 7.89 -3.99 10.00
N LEU A 70 8.46 -3.07 10.77
CA LEU A 70 9.76 -3.29 11.43
C LEU A 70 9.73 -4.46 12.43
N TYR A 71 8.56 -4.75 12.99
CA TYR A 71 8.38 -5.91 13.87
C TYR A 71 8.44 -7.22 13.08
N GLU A 72 7.73 -7.32 11.96
CA GLU A 72 7.72 -8.51 11.10
C GLU A 72 9.09 -8.77 10.45
N SER A 73 9.83 -7.71 10.10
CA SER A 73 11.21 -7.80 9.59
C SER A 73 12.26 -8.04 10.68
N LYS A 74 11.84 -8.13 11.96
CA LYS A 74 12.69 -8.34 13.14
C LYS A 74 13.71 -7.22 13.41
N GLU A 75 13.40 -6.01 12.97
CA GLU A 75 14.19 -4.81 13.23
C GLU A 75 13.68 -4.06 14.46
N SER A 76 12.39 -4.15 14.76
CA SER A 76 11.83 -3.71 16.04
C SER A 76 12.04 -4.79 17.11
N ASN A 77 12.40 -4.38 18.31
CA ASN A 77 12.55 -5.27 19.46
C ASN A 77 11.21 -5.71 20.09
N GLY A 78 10.08 -5.14 19.65
CA GLY A 78 8.74 -5.47 20.13
C GLY A 78 8.47 -5.18 21.60
N LYS A 79 9.31 -4.35 22.27
CA LYS A 79 9.17 -4.04 23.71
C LYS A 79 7.90 -3.24 24.03
N ILE A 80 7.31 -2.58 23.06
CA ILE A 80 6.06 -1.85 23.20
C ILE A 80 5.06 -2.44 22.23
N SER A 81 3.92 -2.91 22.74
CA SER A 81 2.79 -3.39 21.97
C SER A 81 1.64 -2.41 22.06
N LEU A 82 1.08 -2.01 20.92
CA LEU A 82 -0.10 -1.14 20.87
C LEU A 82 -1.30 -1.79 21.57
N SER A 83 -1.49 -3.10 21.38
CA SER A 83 -2.54 -3.87 22.05
C SER A 83 -2.37 -3.84 23.57
N GLU A 84 -1.13 -3.96 24.06
CA GLU A 84 -0.85 -3.89 25.49
C GLU A 84 -1.12 -2.49 26.06
N LEU A 85 -0.76 -1.42 25.35
CA LEU A 85 -1.07 -0.05 25.75
C LEU A 85 -2.59 0.21 25.84
N PHE A 86 -3.39 -0.35 24.93
CA PHE A 86 -4.85 -0.27 25.01
C PHE A 86 -5.43 -1.04 26.21
N ASN A 87 -4.86 -2.20 26.53
CA ASN A 87 -5.32 -3.03 27.65
C ASN A 87 -4.84 -2.51 29.01
N ASN A 88 -3.68 -1.85 29.04
CA ASN A 88 -3.08 -1.26 30.25
C ASN A 88 -2.60 0.18 29.97
N PRO A 89 -3.50 1.19 30.02
CA PRO A 89 -3.14 2.59 29.76
C PRO A 89 -2.09 3.18 30.72
N ASN A 90 -1.85 2.54 31.86
CA ASN A 90 -0.86 2.95 32.86
C ASN A 90 0.46 2.14 32.74
N LEU A 91 0.66 1.44 31.64
CA LEU A 91 1.91 0.72 31.41
C LEU A 91 3.08 1.71 31.45
N ASP A 92 4.06 1.42 32.31
CA ASP A 92 5.29 2.21 32.37
C ASP A 92 6.15 1.85 31.14
N ILE A 93 6.38 2.84 30.30
CA ILE A 93 7.21 2.75 29.10
C ILE A 93 8.48 3.59 29.19
N ASP A 94 8.74 4.21 30.37
CA ASP A 94 9.91 5.04 30.57
C ASP A 94 11.20 4.18 30.50
N GLY A 95 12.20 4.73 29.85
CA GLY A 95 13.49 4.05 29.69
C GLY A 95 13.51 2.91 28.65
N ILE A 96 12.41 2.62 27.97
CA ILE A 96 12.42 1.67 26.87
C ILE A 96 13.13 2.30 25.65
N THR A 97 14.20 1.63 25.21
CA THR A 97 15.02 2.08 24.07
C THR A 97 15.02 1.06 22.95
N SER A 98 15.30 1.54 21.73
CA SER A 98 15.60 0.71 20.57
C SER A 98 17.10 0.71 20.31
N ASP A 99 17.63 -0.41 19.82
CA ASP A 99 19.02 -0.52 19.39
C ASP A 99 19.21 0.00 17.95
N MET A 100 18.11 0.39 17.27
CA MET A 100 18.13 0.93 15.91
C MET A 100 18.64 2.36 15.92
N THR A 101 19.67 2.64 15.12
CA THR A 101 20.19 3.99 14.91
C THR A 101 19.30 4.79 13.95
N ILE A 102 19.52 6.11 13.88
CA ILE A 102 18.80 6.97 12.92
C ILE A 102 19.13 6.58 11.47
N GLU A 103 20.38 6.19 11.21
CA GLU A 103 20.86 5.71 9.91
C GLU A 103 20.15 4.41 9.50
N ASP A 104 19.96 3.48 10.45
CA ASP A 104 19.24 2.23 10.19
C ASP A 104 17.76 2.49 9.96
N LEU A 105 17.16 3.41 10.70
CA LEU A 105 15.77 3.81 10.54
C LEU A 105 15.53 4.44 9.16
N ILE A 106 16.40 5.37 8.75
CA ILE A 106 16.37 5.99 7.42
C ILE A 106 16.56 4.92 6.33
N PHE A 107 17.54 4.03 6.52
CA PHE A 107 17.76 2.94 5.57
C PHE A 107 16.55 2.04 5.42
N SER A 108 15.92 1.64 6.53
CA SER A 108 14.71 0.80 6.52
C SER A 108 13.54 1.47 5.82
N ALA A 109 13.37 2.79 5.98
CA ALA A 109 12.37 3.57 5.25
C ALA A 109 12.65 3.61 3.73
N CYS A 110 13.93 3.70 3.34
CA CYS A 110 14.34 3.69 1.92
C CYS A 110 14.20 2.30 1.29
N ARG A 111 14.56 1.25 2.03
CA ARG A 111 14.46 -0.15 1.59
C ARG A 111 13.00 -0.58 1.46
N GLY A 112 12.14 -0.13 2.37
CA GLY A 112 10.76 -0.56 2.48
C GLY A 112 10.56 -1.92 3.16
N GLY A 113 9.29 -2.26 3.37
CA GLY A 113 8.84 -3.52 3.98
C GLY A 113 8.66 -4.67 2.99
N TRP A 114 9.44 -4.72 1.91
CA TRP A 114 9.35 -5.76 0.90
C TRP A 114 10.00 -7.05 1.38
N PRO A 115 9.28 -8.20 1.47
CA PRO A 115 9.85 -9.46 1.95
C PRO A 115 11.11 -9.88 1.20
N ALA A 116 11.14 -9.65 -0.13
CA ALA A 116 12.30 -9.94 -0.96
C ALA A 116 13.55 -9.15 -0.53
N SER A 117 13.40 -7.93 -0.01
CA SER A 117 14.53 -7.09 0.40
C SER A 117 15.17 -7.54 1.72
N VAL A 118 14.38 -8.07 2.65
CA VAL A 118 14.84 -8.39 4.01
C VAL A 118 15.91 -9.49 4.00
N ASN A 119 15.81 -10.45 3.09
CA ASN A 119 16.73 -11.59 3.00
C ASN A 119 18.00 -11.32 2.17
N ILE A 120 18.12 -10.16 1.55
CA ILE A 120 19.29 -9.79 0.73
C ILE A 120 20.40 -9.24 1.62
N LYS A 121 21.62 -9.76 1.49
CA LYS A 121 22.77 -9.30 2.31
C LYS A 121 23.31 -7.91 1.90
N SER A 122 23.26 -7.57 0.62
CA SER A 122 23.77 -6.31 0.09
C SER A 122 22.78 -5.16 0.31
N ARG A 123 23.12 -4.18 1.12
CA ARG A 123 22.28 -2.96 1.35
C ARG A 123 21.94 -2.26 0.02
N LYS A 124 22.88 -2.19 -0.92
CA LYS A 124 22.63 -1.61 -2.25
C LYS A 124 21.57 -2.40 -3.03
N ALA A 125 21.65 -3.73 -3.00
CA ALA A 125 20.67 -4.58 -3.68
C ALA A 125 19.27 -4.52 -3.01
N GLN A 126 19.21 -4.33 -1.69
CA GLN A 126 17.96 -4.13 -0.97
C GLN A 126 17.22 -2.88 -1.47
N LEU A 127 17.93 -1.76 -1.66
CA LEU A 127 17.35 -0.50 -2.15
C LEU A 127 16.84 -0.62 -3.60
N LEU A 128 17.43 -1.47 -4.43
CA LEU A 128 16.99 -1.70 -5.81
C LEU A 128 15.59 -2.33 -5.89
N ILE A 129 15.13 -3.04 -4.86
CA ILE A 129 13.81 -3.68 -4.88
C ILE A 129 12.70 -2.64 -5.03
N ALA A 130 12.73 -1.57 -4.24
CA ALA A 130 11.73 -0.49 -4.35
C ALA A 130 11.82 0.25 -5.69
N GLN A 131 13.03 0.48 -6.21
CA GLN A 131 13.22 1.10 -7.52
C GLN A 131 12.65 0.24 -8.65
N ASN A 132 12.98 -1.06 -8.68
CA ASN A 132 12.45 -2.01 -9.64
C ASN A 132 10.92 -2.13 -9.56
N TYR A 133 10.36 -2.09 -8.35
CA TYR A 133 8.92 -2.09 -8.15
C TYR A 133 8.26 -0.88 -8.81
N VAL A 134 8.76 0.33 -8.55
CA VAL A 134 8.24 1.56 -9.18
C VAL A 134 8.38 1.50 -10.70
N ASP A 135 9.51 0.99 -11.21
CA ASP A 135 9.73 0.82 -12.64
C ASP A 135 8.71 -0.13 -13.28
N THR A 136 8.47 -1.29 -12.65
CA THR A 136 7.49 -2.28 -13.14
C THR A 136 6.09 -1.71 -13.12
N VAL A 137 5.69 -1.02 -12.06
CA VAL A 137 4.39 -0.36 -11.96
C VAL A 137 4.20 0.63 -13.12
N CYS A 138 5.20 1.48 -13.40
CA CYS A 138 5.09 2.50 -14.44
C CYS A 138 5.09 1.92 -15.86
N LYS A 139 5.87 0.88 -16.12
CA LYS A 139 6.04 0.30 -17.46
C LYS A 139 4.95 -0.72 -17.81
N ASP A 140 4.60 -1.58 -16.87
CA ASP A 140 3.80 -2.76 -17.14
C ASP A 140 2.46 -2.77 -16.41
N ASP A 141 2.47 -2.72 -15.08
CA ASP A 141 1.31 -3.03 -14.26
C ASP A 141 0.19 -2.01 -14.43
N ILE A 142 0.53 -0.73 -14.61
CA ILE A 142 -0.44 0.37 -14.84
C ILE A 142 -1.35 0.11 -16.04
N SER A 143 -0.87 -0.64 -17.04
CA SER A 143 -1.62 -1.00 -18.23
C SER A 143 -2.26 -2.39 -18.15
N ARG A 144 -1.64 -3.33 -17.42
CA ARG A 144 -2.13 -4.71 -17.28
C ARG A 144 -3.42 -4.83 -16.49
N VAL A 145 -3.64 -3.98 -15.50
CA VAL A 145 -4.78 -4.09 -14.56
C VAL A 145 -6.14 -4.11 -15.25
N ASP A 146 -6.25 -3.51 -16.44
CA ASP A 146 -7.49 -3.46 -17.22
C ASP A 146 -7.26 -3.54 -18.75
N ASN A 147 -6.03 -3.84 -19.18
CA ASN A 147 -5.59 -3.89 -20.57
C ASN A 147 -5.76 -2.56 -21.34
N ILE A 148 -5.71 -1.43 -20.63
CA ILE A 148 -5.71 -0.11 -21.23
C ILE A 148 -4.28 0.42 -21.25
N LYS A 149 -3.76 0.73 -22.45
CA LYS A 149 -2.41 1.29 -22.57
C LYS A 149 -2.34 2.66 -21.91
N ARG A 150 -1.43 2.82 -20.96
CA ARG A 150 -1.15 4.07 -20.25
C ARG A 150 0.28 4.53 -20.50
N ASP A 151 0.47 5.83 -20.45
CA ASP A 151 1.78 6.45 -20.68
C ASP A 151 2.66 6.31 -19.43
N GLU A 152 3.90 5.79 -19.62
CA GLU A 152 4.87 5.60 -18.55
C GLU A 152 5.31 6.94 -17.95
N LEU A 153 5.59 7.93 -18.80
CA LEU A 153 6.09 9.24 -18.35
C LEU A 153 5.05 9.95 -17.50
N LEU A 154 3.79 9.96 -17.94
CA LEU A 154 2.68 10.52 -17.14
C LEU A 154 2.52 9.78 -15.80
N THR A 155 2.65 8.45 -15.78
CA THR A 155 2.60 7.66 -14.54
C THR A 155 3.70 8.11 -13.56
N ARG A 156 4.94 8.26 -14.05
CA ARG A 156 6.08 8.73 -13.25
C ARG A 156 5.87 10.15 -12.72
N GLN A 157 5.31 11.05 -13.51
CA GLN A 157 5.02 12.42 -13.09
C GLN A 157 3.95 12.45 -11.99
N ILE A 158 2.88 11.66 -12.12
CA ILE A 158 1.85 11.54 -11.08
C ILE A 158 2.46 11.00 -9.79
N LEU A 159 3.24 9.91 -9.85
CA LEU A 159 3.91 9.36 -8.68
C LEU A 159 4.88 10.37 -8.06
N LYS A 160 5.62 11.14 -8.88
CA LYS A 160 6.56 12.16 -8.39
C LYS A 160 5.85 13.30 -7.65
N SER A 161 4.73 13.80 -8.20
CA SER A 161 3.93 14.81 -7.50
C SER A 161 3.31 14.27 -6.22
N TYR A 162 2.80 13.04 -6.24
CA TYR A 162 2.33 12.35 -5.03
C TYR A 162 3.42 12.23 -3.97
N SER A 163 4.63 11.82 -4.37
CA SER A 163 5.79 11.63 -3.49
C SER A 163 6.23 12.93 -2.81
N ARG A 164 6.18 14.07 -3.54
CA ARG A 164 6.45 15.40 -2.98
C ARG A 164 5.43 15.82 -1.93
N ASN A 165 4.22 15.29 -2.02
CA ASN A 165 3.09 15.59 -1.15
C ASN A 165 2.79 14.47 -0.14
N ILE A 166 3.70 13.50 0.03
CA ILE A 166 3.51 12.38 0.97
C ILE A 166 3.28 12.91 2.40
N SER A 167 2.41 12.23 3.13
CA SER A 167 2.01 12.56 4.51
C SER A 167 1.40 13.96 4.67
N THR A 168 0.94 14.60 3.59
CA THR A 168 0.26 15.90 3.64
C THR A 168 -1.22 15.78 3.30
N LEU A 169 -1.99 16.86 3.56
CA LEU A 169 -3.38 17.00 3.16
C LEU A 169 -3.53 17.69 1.79
N ALA A 170 -2.52 17.60 0.92
CA ALA A 170 -2.55 18.21 -0.40
C ALA A 170 -3.80 17.80 -1.19
N LYS A 171 -4.44 18.78 -1.81
CA LYS A 171 -5.61 18.52 -2.65
C LYS A 171 -5.18 17.79 -3.94
N ILE A 172 -6.05 16.94 -4.45
CA ILE A 172 -5.84 16.28 -5.74
C ILE A 172 -5.68 17.30 -6.89
N SER A 173 -6.34 18.45 -6.80
CA SER A 173 -6.15 19.56 -7.76
C SER A 173 -4.70 20.07 -7.76
N SER A 174 -4.09 20.24 -6.59
CA SER A 174 -2.71 20.73 -6.49
C SER A 174 -1.69 19.70 -7.03
N ILE A 175 -1.96 18.42 -6.84
CA ILE A 175 -1.14 17.35 -7.43
C ILE A 175 -1.26 17.36 -8.97
N LEU A 176 -2.46 17.55 -9.49
CA LEU A 176 -2.69 17.70 -10.94
C LEU A 176 -2.00 18.95 -11.49
N GLU A 177 -2.10 20.09 -10.80
CA GLU A 177 -1.42 21.33 -11.17
C GLU A 177 0.09 21.13 -11.28
N ASP A 178 0.71 20.43 -10.33
CA ASP A 178 2.14 20.05 -10.36
C ASP A 178 2.47 19.22 -11.64
N VAL A 179 1.63 18.23 -11.97
CA VAL A 179 1.80 17.37 -13.16
C VAL A 179 1.71 18.18 -14.44
N VAL A 180 0.71 19.05 -14.56
CA VAL A 180 0.51 19.91 -15.74
C VAL A 180 1.63 20.94 -15.87
N ALA A 181 2.07 21.53 -14.76
CA ALA A 181 3.15 22.51 -14.74
C ALA A 181 4.51 21.95 -15.17
N SER A 182 4.72 20.62 -15.09
CA SER A 182 5.93 19.97 -15.60
C SER A 182 6.10 20.13 -17.12
N GLY A 183 4.99 20.31 -17.84
CA GLY A 183 4.98 20.57 -19.30
C GLY A 183 5.43 19.40 -20.18
N GLU A 184 5.81 18.26 -19.61
CA GLU A 184 6.34 17.12 -20.37
C GLU A 184 5.25 16.31 -21.06
N VAL A 185 4.10 16.13 -20.38
CA VAL A 185 2.94 15.40 -20.92
C VAL A 185 1.65 16.12 -20.57
N GLY A 186 0.77 16.29 -21.55
CA GLY A 186 -0.57 16.85 -21.31
C GLY A 186 -1.42 15.93 -20.44
N CYS A 187 -2.03 16.48 -19.39
CA CYS A 187 -2.90 15.72 -18.50
C CYS A 187 -4.20 16.48 -18.22
N THR A 188 -5.34 15.87 -18.57
CA THR A 188 -6.66 16.38 -18.17
C THR A 188 -7.07 15.82 -16.83
N ARG A 189 -8.03 16.46 -16.16
CA ARG A 189 -8.56 15.97 -14.89
C ARG A 189 -9.13 14.54 -14.98
N PRO A 190 -9.94 14.17 -15.97
CA PRO A 190 -10.43 12.80 -16.11
C PRO A 190 -9.30 11.78 -16.31
N THR A 191 -8.29 12.12 -17.12
CA THR A 191 -7.10 11.26 -17.32
C THR A 191 -6.34 11.06 -16.01
N PHE A 192 -6.09 12.13 -15.28
CA PHE A 192 -5.41 12.06 -13.97
C PHE A 192 -6.19 11.18 -12.99
N ASP A 193 -7.51 11.37 -12.87
CA ASP A 193 -8.35 10.59 -11.97
C ASP A 193 -8.35 9.10 -12.35
N ASP A 194 -8.30 8.75 -13.64
CA ASP A 194 -8.16 7.36 -14.11
C ASP A 194 -6.84 6.74 -13.64
N TYR A 195 -5.71 7.44 -13.82
CA TYR A 195 -4.39 6.95 -13.37
C TYR A 195 -4.34 6.76 -11.85
N VAL A 196 -4.83 7.71 -11.07
CA VAL A 196 -4.88 7.60 -9.61
C VAL A 196 -5.76 6.43 -9.18
N ASN A 197 -6.90 6.21 -9.83
CA ASN A 197 -7.77 5.08 -9.56
C ASN A 197 -7.07 3.74 -9.83
N VAL A 198 -6.31 3.64 -10.91
CA VAL A 198 -5.57 2.42 -11.24
C VAL A 198 -4.44 2.19 -10.25
N LEU A 199 -3.65 3.21 -9.91
CA LEU A 199 -2.60 3.11 -8.90
C LEU A 199 -3.14 2.72 -7.52
N THR A 200 -4.36 3.16 -7.18
CA THR A 200 -5.06 2.73 -5.96
C THR A 200 -5.48 1.26 -6.03
N ARG A 201 -5.96 0.79 -7.19
CA ARG A 201 -6.32 -0.62 -7.41
C ARG A 201 -5.13 -1.56 -7.42
N LEU A 202 -3.96 -1.06 -7.81
CA LEU A 202 -2.67 -1.74 -7.72
C LEU A 202 -2.06 -1.70 -6.31
N PHE A 203 -2.75 -1.12 -5.35
CA PHE A 203 -2.27 -0.91 -3.97
C PHE A 203 -0.96 -0.11 -3.87
N VAL A 204 -0.68 0.77 -4.84
CA VAL A 204 0.47 1.68 -4.82
C VAL A 204 0.12 2.92 -4.00
N ILE A 205 -0.97 3.62 -4.39
CA ILE A 205 -1.54 4.74 -3.62
C ILE A 205 -2.49 4.17 -2.57
N ASP A 206 -2.35 4.61 -1.33
CA ASP A 206 -3.15 4.19 -0.20
C ASP A 206 -3.47 5.36 0.73
N ASP A 207 -4.20 6.33 0.18
CA ASP A 207 -4.60 7.55 0.86
C ASP A 207 -5.40 7.27 2.14
N ILE A 208 -5.08 8.00 3.20
CA ILE A 208 -5.66 7.79 4.53
C ILE A 208 -6.83 8.73 4.73
N PRO A 209 -8.04 8.20 4.99
CA PRO A 209 -9.20 9.03 5.29
C PRO A 209 -9.04 9.75 6.63
N ALA A 210 -9.66 10.92 6.74
CA ALA A 210 -9.73 11.62 8.02
C ALA A 210 -10.53 10.81 9.03
N TRP A 211 -10.03 10.76 10.26
CA TRP A 211 -10.71 10.16 11.39
C TRP A 211 -11.15 11.24 12.39
N CYS A 212 -12.31 11.05 13.01
CA CYS A 212 -12.80 11.91 14.07
C CYS A 212 -13.55 11.06 15.12
N PRO A 213 -13.24 11.20 16.42
CA PRO A 213 -13.89 10.42 17.47
C PRO A 213 -15.37 10.76 17.66
N ALA A 214 -15.79 11.94 17.26
CA ALA A 214 -17.19 12.36 17.39
C ALA A 214 -18.06 11.69 16.32
N ILE A 215 -18.94 10.77 16.73
CA ILE A 215 -19.79 9.92 15.87
C ILE A 215 -20.60 10.73 14.83
N ARG A 216 -21.03 11.94 15.18
CA ARG A 216 -21.82 12.83 14.30
C ARG A 216 -21.02 13.99 13.70
N SER A 217 -19.70 13.92 13.72
CA SER A 217 -18.87 15.01 13.21
C SER A 217 -18.92 15.09 11.68
N LYS A 218 -19.24 16.28 11.19
CA LYS A 218 -19.13 16.60 9.77
C LYS A 218 -17.66 16.75 9.33
N THR A 219 -16.74 16.89 10.27
CA THR A 219 -15.31 17.15 10.02
C THR A 219 -14.67 15.99 9.28
N ALA A 220 -14.91 14.74 9.70
CA ALA A 220 -14.36 13.55 9.02
C ALA A 220 -14.80 13.44 7.55
N ILE A 221 -16.06 13.85 7.24
CA ILE A 221 -16.59 13.81 5.88
C ILE A 221 -16.05 14.95 5.02
N ARG A 222 -15.79 16.13 5.64
CA ARG A 222 -15.34 17.33 4.93
C ARG A 222 -13.83 17.46 4.82
N SER A 223 -13.08 16.72 5.62
CA SER A 223 -11.62 16.71 5.60
C SER A 223 -11.10 15.91 4.42
N GLY A 224 -10.03 16.39 3.79
CA GLY A 224 -9.34 15.68 2.72
C GLY A 224 -8.62 14.44 3.24
N PHE A 225 -8.25 13.57 2.31
CA PHE A 225 -7.39 12.44 2.61
C PHE A 225 -5.94 12.90 2.80
N LYS A 226 -5.23 12.28 3.73
CA LYS A 226 -3.77 12.41 3.80
C LYS A 226 -3.16 11.58 2.67
N ARG A 227 -2.28 12.21 1.87
CA ARG A 227 -1.61 11.54 0.75
C ARG A 227 -0.66 10.48 1.27
N SER A 228 -0.77 9.27 0.73
CA SER A 228 -0.06 8.12 1.26
C SER A 228 0.17 7.07 0.18
N PHE A 229 1.31 6.38 0.27
CA PHE A 229 1.57 5.14 -0.44
C PHE A 229 1.40 3.94 0.50
N VAL A 230 1.38 2.74 -0.06
CA VAL A 230 1.37 1.52 0.76
C VAL A 230 2.69 1.35 1.53
N ASP A 231 3.80 1.87 1.00
CA ASP A 231 5.12 1.82 1.60
C ASP A 231 5.92 3.11 1.35
N PRO A 232 6.66 3.65 2.33
CA PRO A 232 7.43 4.88 2.18
C PRO A 232 8.52 4.79 1.11
N SER A 233 9.07 3.61 0.86
CA SER A 233 10.13 3.41 -0.14
C SER A 233 9.70 3.74 -1.57
N ILE A 234 8.40 3.72 -1.85
CA ILE A 234 7.85 4.14 -3.15
C ILE A 234 8.14 5.62 -3.38
N ALA A 235 7.90 6.47 -2.39
CA ALA A 235 8.21 7.90 -2.49
C ALA A 235 9.71 8.14 -2.60
N VAL A 236 10.52 7.45 -1.81
CA VAL A 236 11.98 7.55 -1.83
C VAL A 236 12.52 7.17 -3.22
N ALA A 237 12.09 6.03 -3.76
CA ALA A 237 12.50 5.55 -5.08
C ALA A 237 12.05 6.51 -6.20
N THR A 238 10.81 6.99 -6.15
CA THR A 238 10.25 7.91 -7.15
C THR A 238 10.97 9.26 -7.17
N LEU A 239 11.38 9.77 -6.00
CA LEU A 239 12.12 11.01 -5.87
C LEU A 239 13.62 10.86 -6.13
N GLY A 240 14.11 9.63 -6.31
CA GLY A 240 15.55 9.34 -6.49
C GLY A 240 16.39 9.67 -5.26
N LEU A 241 15.80 9.58 -4.06
CA LEU A 241 16.50 9.87 -2.81
C LEU A 241 17.33 8.67 -2.35
N SER A 242 18.44 8.96 -1.68
CA SER A 242 19.28 7.96 -1.00
C SER A 242 19.17 8.11 0.53
N PRO A 243 19.57 7.08 1.30
CA PRO A 243 19.69 7.21 2.76
C PRO A 243 20.57 8.39 3.18
N ASP A 244 21.71 8.61 2.53
CA ASP A 244 22.62 9.72 2.83
C ASP A 244 21.98 11.07 2.56
N ALA A 245 21.21 11.20 1.47
CA ALA A 245 20.48 12.42 1.18
C ALA A 245 19.41 12.73 2.24
N LEU A 246 18.68 11.71 2.71
CA LEU A 246 17.66 11.89 3.77
C LEU A 246 18.28 12.20 5.13
N LEU A 247 19.46 11.65 5.43
CA LEU A 247 20.18 11.97 6.66
C LEU A 247 20.54 13.46 6.75
N THR A 248 20.85 14.10 5.61
CA THR A 248 21.12 15.54 5.53
C THR A 248 19.87 16.41 5.44
N GLN A 249 18.69 15.80 5.17
CA GLN A 249 17.42 16.48 4.99
C GLN A 249 16.33 15.93 5.93
N LEU A 250 16.57 16.00 7.23
CA LEU A 250 15.69 15.43 8.26
C LEU A 250 14.25 15.95 8.19
N LYS A 251 14.02 17.17 7.69
CA LYS A 251 12.67 17.69 7.48
C LYS A 251 11.91 16.86 6.42
N THR A 252 12.57 16.50 5.32
CA THR A 252 12.01 15.61 4.29
C THR A 252 11.83 14.21 4.85
N PHE A 253 12.82 13.70 5.59
CA PHE A 253 12.71 12.41 6.26
C PHE A 253 11.52 12.34 7.21
N GLY A 254 11.15 13.43 7.90
CA GLY A 254 9.99 13.46 8.78
C GLY A 254 8.68 13.02 8.10
N PHE A 255 8.44 13.41 6.85
CA PHE A 255 7.28 12.96 6.08
C PHE A 255 7.37 11.48 5.70
N ILE A 256 8.56 11.01 5.32
CA ILE A 256 8.82 9.59 5.01
C ILE A 256 8.68 8.73 6.27
N PHE A 257 9.18 9.22 7.41
CA PHE A 257 9.06 8.55 8.71
C PHE A 257 7.61 8.44 9.17
N GLU A 258 6.81 9.52 9.03
CA GLU A 258 5.37 9.46 9.33
C GLU A 258 4.68 8.37 8.50
N GLN A 259 5.00 8.28 7.21
CA GLN A 259 4.45 7.22 6.34
C GLN A 259 4.89 5.82 6.82
N MET A 260 6.12 5.65 7.27
CA MET A 260 6.60 4.39 7.82
C MET A 260 5.85 4.01 9.11
N CYS A 261 5.66 4.96 10.03
CA CYS A 261 4.85 4.74 11.23
C CYS A 261 3.41 4.31 10.89
N ILE A 262 2.80 4.94 9.88
CA ILE A 262 1.44 4.59 9.44
C ILE A 262 1.41 3.16 8.88
N ARG A 263 2.40 2.76 8.06
CA ARG A 263 2.51 1.38 7.57
C ARG A 263 2.60 0.41 8.75
N ASP A 264 3.50 0.64 9.69
CA ASP A 264 3.75 -0.25 10.82
C ASP A 264 2.55 -0.36 11.79
N LEU A 265 1.79 0.73 11.97
CA LEU A 265 0.57 0.71 12.79
C LEU A 265 -0.62 0.03 12.11
N ARG A 266 -0.54 -0.23 10.80
CA ARG A 266 -1.60 -0.88 9.99
C ARG A 266 -1.28 -2.34 9.64
N ALA A 267 -0.05 -2.79 9.87
CA ALA A 267 0.45 -4.14 9.61
C ALA A 267 -0.13 -5.20 10.56
#